data_2d3fcc0f2a872eccb90582bf0f79f158
#
_entry.id   2d3fcc0f2a872eccb90582bf0f79f158
#
_cell.length_a   1.000
_cell.length_b   1.000
_cell.length_c   1.000
_cell.angle_alpha   90.00
_cell.angle_beta   90.00
_cell.angle_gamma   90.00
#
_symmetry.space_group_name_H-M   'P 1'
#
loop_
_entity.id
_entity.type
_entity.pdbx_description
1 polymer ?
#
loop_
_entity_poly.entity_id
_entity_poly.type
_entity_poly.pdbx_seq_one_letter_code
_entity_poly.pdbx_strand_id
1 'polypeptide(L)'
;MGGHLCRRTFSSRHLADSPASGVRLCAQRRVSLRWPLTLVRIPEKHKGVLVSQNESGTIAIPMYDKDDAVLVLEDGQVYVGEPYGALGETTGEIVFATGMTGYQETLTDPSYDRQIVVQTFPHIGDTGVNSEDPESSRIWVAGYIVRDPSPNVSNWRAEGSLDDDLTKNGIVGLSHIDTRKLVRHLRSAGVMRAGIFSGDALTDQATGALKTIEQLLEDVKNTPQMQGLSLYDEVSTKETYTIEPCGGTKARSRCTPWPPWTSASRA
;
A
#
# COMPACT_ATOMS: atom_id res chain seq x y z
N MET A 1 34.80 -12.72 -42.83
CA MET A 1 33.89 -12.63 -43.96
C MET A 1 32.50 -12.43 -43.36
N GLY A 2 31.84 -11.37 -43.38
CA GLY A 2 31.69 -10.18 -44.12
C GLY A 2 30.39 -9.57 -43.61
N GLY A 3 30.46 -8.40 -42.99
CA GLY A 3 29.33 -7.71 -42.42
C GLY A 3 28.48 -6.99 -43.48
N HIS A 4 27.26 -6.67 -43.16
CA HIS A 4 26.56 -5.57 -43.81
C HIS A 4 25.74 -4.75 -42.77
N LEU A 5 26.30 -3.60 -42.40
CA LEU A 5 25.57 -2.48 -41.85
C LEU A 5 24.71 -1.86 -42.98
N CYS A 6 23.42 -1.68 -42.74
CA CYS A 6 22.58 -0.83 -43.55
C CYS A 6 22.25 0.45 -42.78
N ARG A 7 23.02 1.51 -43.06
CA ARG A 7 22.67 2.91 -42.72
C ARG A 7 21.69 3.43 -43.76
N ARG A 8 20.54 3.93 -43.36
CA ARG A 8 19.71 4.79 -44.20
C ARG A 8 19.79 6.22 -43.70
N THR A 9 20.47 7.02 -44.50
CA THR A 9 20.51 8.48 -44.40
C THR A 9 19.22 9.07 -44.96
N PHE A 10 18.62 9.98 -44.21
CA PHE A 10 17.53 10.85 -44.70
C PHE A 10 18.16 12.08 -45.38
N SER A 11 17.85 12.25 -46.64
CA SER A 11 18.18 13.49 -47.41
C SER A 11 16.92 14.26 -47.69
N SER A 12 16.92 15.52 -47.27
CA SER A 12 15.96 16.55 -47.62
C SER A 12 16.17 17.03 -49.04
N ARG A 13 15.09 17.20 -49.84
CA ARG A 13 15.01 18.25 -50.90
C ARG A 13 13.61 18.41 -51.48
N HIS A 14 13.17 19.67 -51.40
CA HIS A 14 12.49 20.53 -52.39
C HIS A 14 10.99 20.42 -52.69
N LEU A 15 10.40 21.59 -52.44
CA LEU A 15 9.13 22.15 -52.91
C LEU A 15 8.96 22.08 -54.44
N ALA A 16 7.74 21.84 -54.89
CA ALA A 16 7.14 22.52 -56.06
C ALA A 16 5.61 22.42 -56.03
N ASP A 17 4.98 23.47 -56.42
CA ASP A 17 3.57 23.88 -56.39
C ASP A 17 2.59 23.09 -57.27
N SER A 18 1.32 22.90 -56.76
CA SER A 18 -0.01 23.18 -57.34
C SER A 18 -0.49 22.39 -58.60
N PRO A 19 -1.81 22.33 -58.97
CA PRO A 19 -3.06 22.55 -58.18
C PRO A 19 -4.17 21.50 -58.34
N ALA A 20 -5.16 21.61 -57.49
CA ALA A 20 -6.59 21.29 -57.65
C ALA A 20 -7.08 19.97 -58.22
N SER A 21 -7.61 19.11 -57.37
CA SER A 21 -8.85 18.37 -57.68
C SER A 21 -9.46 17.79 -56.40
N GLY A 22 -10.71 18.09 -56.22
CA GLY A 22 -11.71 17.80 -55.21
C GLY A 22 -11.56 16.52 -54.41
N VAL A 23 -11.21 16.64 -53.15
CA VAL A 23 -11.43 15.57 -52.18
C VAL A 23 -12.73 15.86 -51.43
N ARG A 24 -13.73 15.03 -51.69
CA ARG A 24 -14.98 15.01 -50.93
C ARG A 24 -14.63 14.69 -49.47
N LEU A 25 -14.88 15.63 -48.59
CA LEU A 25 -14.85 15.42 -47.14
C LEU A 25 -15.89 14.35 -46.80
N CYS A 26 -15.45 13.16 -46.51
CA CYS A 26 -16.24 12.16 -45.84
C CYS A 26 -16.47 12.65 -44.41
N ALA A 27 -17.70 13.04 -44.10
CA ALA A 27 -18.10 13.48 -42.77
C ALA A 27 -17.83 12.35 -41.76
N GLN A 28 -16.79 12.50 -40.97
CA GLN A 28 -16.56 11.66 -39.80
C GLN A 28 -17.71 11.88 -38.83
N ARG A 29 -18.65 10.92 -38.77
CA ARG A 29 -19.60 10.85 -37.67
C ARG A 29 -18.81 10.75 -36.37
N ARG A 30 -18.80 11.83 -35.59
CA ARG A 30 -18.41 11.76 -34.19
C ARG A 30 -19.44 10.91 -33.48
N VAL A 31 -19.09 9.66 -33.22
CA VAL A 31 -19.79 8.84 -32.24
C VAL A 31 -19.43 9.42 -30.89
N SER A 32 -20.30 10.24 -30.35
CA SER A 32 -20.21 10.67 -28.96
C SER A 32 -20.63 9.49 -28.09
N LEU A 33 -19.68 8.68 -27.68
CA LEU A 33 -19.86 7.76 -26.58
C LEU A 33 -20.07 8.60 -25.32
N ARG A 34 -21.31 8.93 -25.02
CA ARG A 34 -21.71 9.36 -23.69
C ARG A 34 -21.66 8.12 -22.80
N TRP A 35 -20.54 7.91 -22.13
CA TRP A 35 -20.53 7.11 -20.93
C TRP A 35 -21.45 7.81 -19.93
N PRO A 36 -22.39 7.11 -19.29
CA PRO A 36 -23.02 7.67 -18.12
C PRO A 36 -21.88 7.85 -17.09
N LEU A 37 -21.48 9.08 -16.87
CA LEU A 37 -20.72 9.46 -15.68
C LEU A 37 -21.67 9.17 -14.51
N THR A 38 -21.65 7.93 -14.04
CA THR A 38 -22.11 7.63 -12.70
C THR A 38 -21.12 8.38 -11.82
N LEU A 39 -21.49 9.58 -11.44
CA LEU A 39 -20.85 10.31 -10.37
C LEU A 39 -20.87 9.37 -9.17
N VAL A 40 -19.76 8.69 -8.92
CA VAL A 40 -19.51 8.06 -7.62
C VAL A 40 -19.56 9.24 -6.65
N ARG A 41 -20.68 9.35 -5.98
CA ARG A 41 -20.91 10.34 -4.94
C ARG A 41 -19.96 9.95 -3.83
N ILE A 42 -18.79 10.59 -3.78
CA ILE A 42 -17.92 10.54 -2.62
C ILE A 42 -18.78 11.06 -1.46
N PRO A 43 -19.00 10.27 -0.42
CA PRO A 43 -19.81 10.72 0.71
C PRO A 43 -19.22 12.04 1.21
N GLU A 44 -20.03 13.06 1.36
CA GLU A 44 -19.59 14.39 1.82
C GLU A 44 -19.00 14.37 3.26
N LYS A 45 -19.06 13.24 3.93
CA LYS A 45 -18.59 13.06 5.30
C LYS A 45 -17.06 13.15 5.46
N HIS A 46 -16.29 12.88 4.42
CA HIS A 46 -14.83 12.79 4.53
C HIS A 46 -14.08 13.97 3.88
N LYS A 47 -14.53 15.18 4.14
CA LYS A 47 -13.66 16.35 3.96
C LYS A 47 -12.62 16.29 5.06
N GLY A 48 -11.47 15.68 4.76
CA GLY A 48 -10.34 15.59 5.67
C GLY A 48 -10.07 16.95 6.31
N VAL A 49 -10.48 17.12 7.55
CA VAL A 49 -10.17 18.30 8.34
C VAL A 49 -8.70 18.17 8.73
N LEU A 50 -7.89 18.96 8.06
CA LEU A 50 -6.49 19.14 8.38
C LEU A 50 -6.39 19.81 9.75
N VAL A 51 -5.88 19.10 10.73
CA VAL A 51 -5.38 19.74 11.93
C VAL A 51 -4.11 20.50 11.55
N SER A 52 -4.21 21.77 11.23
CA SER A 52 -3.08 22.69 11.28
C SER A 52 -3.03 23.25 12.68
N GLN A 53 -1.88 23.19 13.32
CA GLN A 53 -1.64 23.97 14.53
C GLN A 53 -1.73 25.45 14.12
N ASN A 54 -2.81 26.09 14.51
CA ASN A 54 -2.90 27.54 14.47
C ASN A 54 -2.11 28.09 15.65
N GLU A 55 -1.44 29.23 15.46
CA GLU A 55 -0.64 29.94 16.46
C GLU A 55 -1.40 30.31 17.76
N SER A 56 -2.69 30.03 17.85
CA SER A 56 -3.56 30.21 19.01
C SER A 56 -3.82 28.98 19.88
N GLY A 57 -3.18 27.84 19.56
CA GLY A 57 -3.24 26.66 20.44
C GLY A 57 -4.60 25.92 20.52
N THR A 58 -5.56 26.26 19.68
CA THR A 58 -6.82 25.55 19.61
C THR A 58 -6.70 24.40 18.61
N ILE A 59 -6.59 23.18 19.12
CA ILE A 59 -6.62 21.96 18.31
C ILE A 59 -8.06 21.78 17.82
N ALA A 60 -8.30 21.93 16.52
CA ALA A 60 -9.55 21.49 15.93
C ALA A 60 -9.51 19.95 15.89
N ILE A 61 -10.21 19.32 16.84
CA ILE A 61 -10.31 17.87 16.93
C ILE A 61 -11.12 17.40 15.72
N PRO A 62 -10.59 16.51 14.85
CA PRO A 62 -11.41 15.91 13.81
C PRO A 62 -12.53 15.12 14.50
N MET A 63 -13.76 15.38 14.11
CA MET A 63 -14.91 14.62 14.59
C MET A 63 -14.92 13.30 13.82
N TYR A 64 -14.85 12.18 14.50
CA TYR A 64 -14.97 10.84 13.95
C TYR A 64 -16.09 10.09 14.66
N ASP A 65 -16.66 9.14 13.94
CA ASP A 65 -17.75 8.29 14.39
C ASP A 65 -17.24 6.85 14.67
N LYS A 66 -18.10 6.00 15.21
CA LYS A 66 -17.79 4.58 15.45
C LYS A 66 -17.53 3.79 14.16
N ASP A 67 -18.10 4.25 13.06
CA ASP A 67 -17.97 3.61 11.75
C ASP A 67 -16.71 4.06 11.00
N ASP A 68 -15.97 5.02 11.55
CA ASP A 68 -14.72 5.51 10.97
C ASP A 68 -13.53 4.66 11.42
N ALA A 69 -12.41 4.81 10.72
CA ALA A 69 -11.11 4.38 11.19
C ALA A 69 -10.18 5.59 11.31
N VAL A 70 -9.39 5.60 12.36
CA VAL A 70 -8.54 6.72 12.71
C VAL A 70 -7.08 6.29 12.76
N LEU A 71 -6.23 7.00 12.02
CA LEU A 71 -4.78 6.89 12.12
C LEU A 71 -4.27 8.05 12.97
N VAL A 72 -3.52 7.72 14.00
CA VAL A 72 -2.83 8.69 14.86
C VAL A 72 -1.33 8.48 14.75
N LEU A 73 -0.59 9.56 14.47
CA LEU A 73 0.87 9.55 14.45
C LEU A 73 1.44 10.03 15.76
N GLU A 74 2.65 9.62 16.09
CA GLU A 74 3.38 9.99 17.32
C GLU A 74 3.51 11.50 17.54
N ASP A 75 3.58 12.27 16.44
CA ASP A 75 3.66 13.74 16.46
C ASP A 75 2.29 14.43 16.66
N GLY A 76 1.21 13.66 16.80
CA GLY A 76 -0.14 14.14 17.01
C GLY A 76 -0.92 14.45 15.73
N GLN A 77 -0.39 14.15 14.55
CA GLN A 77 -1.20 14.22 13.34
C GLN A 77 -2.22 13.10 13.28
N VAL A 78 -3.42 13.43 12.84
CA VAL A 78 -4.57 12.52 12.77
C VAL A 78 -5.14 12.51 11.37
N TYR A 79 -5.47 11.32 10.89
CA TYR A 79 -6.16 11.09 9.63
C TYR A 79 -7.39 10.24 9.91
N VAL A 80 -8.53 10.65 9.40
CA VAL A 80 -9.80 9.92 9.52
C VAL A 80 -10.18 9.39 8.15
N GLY A 81 -10.54 8.13 8.08
CA GLY A 81 -10.94 7.43 6.87
C GLY A 81 -11.90 6.30 7.17
N GLU A 82 -11.97 5.34 6.28
CA GLU A 82 -12.85 4.17 6.42
C GLU A 82 -12.04 2.94 6.83
N PRO A 83 -12.60 2.05 7.68
CA PRO A 83 -11.94 0.81 8.03
C PRO A 83 -11.75 -0.07 6.78
N TYR A 84 -10.63 -0.78 6.74
CA TYR A 84 -10.28 -1.70 5.66
C TYR A 84 -9.64 -2.95 6.27
N GLY A 85 -10.09 -4.14 5.88
CA GLY A 85 -9.70 -5.39 6.52
C GLY A 85 -10.36 -5.60 7.89
N ALA A 86 -9.63 -6.07 8.89
CA ALA A 86 -10.15 -6.34 10.21
C ALA A 86 -10.45 -5.06 11.01
N LEU A 87 -11.46 -5.11 11.86
CA LEU A 87 -11.75 -4.07 12.82
C LEU A 87 -10.92 -4.29 14.10
N GLY A 88 -10.48 -3.21 14.72
CA GLY A 88 -9.73 -3.26 15.96
C GLY A 88 -8.67 -2.18 16.06
N GLU A 89 -7.61 -2.48 16.79
CA GLU A 89 -6.48 -1.59 16.95
C GLU A 89 -5.18 -2.28 16.55
N THR A 90 -4.29 -1.53 15.94
CA THR A 90 -2.91 -1.95 15.68
C THR A 90 -1.98 -0.77 15.84
N THR A 91 -0.81 -1.02 16.39
CA THR A 91 0.24 -0.01 16.56
C THR A 91 1.56 -0.54 16.01
N GLY A 92 2.38 0.37 15.50
CA GLY A 92 3.68 0.00 14.92
C GLY A 92 4.43 1.20 14.38
N GLU A 93 5.56 0.95 13.76
CA GLU A 93 6.30 1.96 13.03
C GLU A 93 5.66 2.16 11.66
N ILE A 94 5.31 3.40 11.31
CA ILE A 94 4.71 3.69 10.02
C ILE A 94 5.78 3.89 8.94
N VAL A 95 5.64 3.14 7.85
CA VAL A 95 6.51 3.20 6.67
C VAL A 95 5.67 3.27 5.40
N PHE A 96 6.28 3.56 4.26
CA PHE A 96 5.56 3.59 3.00
C PHE A 96 6.27 2.77 1.92
N ALA A 97 5.47 2.09 1.11
CA ALA A 97 5.90 1.37 -0.08
C ALA A 97 5.52 2.13 -1.35
N THR A 98 6.44 2.21 -2.31
CA THR A 98 6.25 2.96 -3.57
C THR A 98 5.97 2.08 -4.77
N GLY A 99 5.84 0.77 -4.59
CA GLY A 99 5.47 -0.17 -5.63
C GLY A 99 4.07 0.12 -6.19
N MET A 100 3.91 0.03 -7.49
CA MET A 100 2.61 0.14 -8.15
C MET A 100 1.87 -1.20 -8.19
N THR A 101 2.60 -2.28 -8.04
CA THR A 101 2.13 -3.68 -8.04
C THR A 101 2.85 -4.44 -6.94
N GLY A 102 2.49 -5.68 -6.69
CA GLY A 102 3.18 -6.51 -5.70
C GLY A 102 2.78 -6.17 -4.26
N TYR A 103 1.53 -5.81 -4.04
CA TYR A 103 1.07 -5.52 -2.69
C TYR A 103 0.96 -6.80 -1.84
N GLN A 104 0.67 -7.96 -2.45
CA GLN A 104 0.60 -9.22 -1.73
C GLN A 104 1.98 -9.66 -1.26
N GLU A 105 3.00 -9.49 -2.09
CA GLU A 105 4.41 -9.68 -1.75
C GLU A 105 4.81 -8.74 -0.60
N THR A 106 4.46 -7.45 -0.69
CA THR A 106 4.73 -6.48 0.39
C THR A 106 4.09 -6.88 1.73
N LEU A 107 2.85 -7.36 1.70
CA LEU A 107 2.13 -7.77 2.92
C LEU A 107 2.78 -8.99 3.59
N THR A 108 3.32 -9.89 2.78
CA THR A 108 3.88 -11.17 3.23
C THR A 108 5.40 -11.15 3.37
N ASP A 109 6.07 -10.01 3.14
CA ASP A 109 7.51 -9.85 3.33
C ASP A 109 7.83 -9.69 4.83
N PRO A 110 8.64 -10.58 5.42
CA PRO A 110 9.08 -10.49 6.82
C PRO A 110 9.79 -9.20 7.17
N SER A 111 10.30 -8.45 6.18
CA SER A 111 10.96 -7.15 6.39
C SER A 111 10.03 -6.10 6.98
N TYR A 112 8.71 -6.28 6.82
CA TYR A 112 7.71 -5.36 7.36
C TYR A 112 7.09 -5.82 8.68
N ASP A 113 7.72 -6.79 9.36
CA ASP A 113 7.24 -7.23 10.66
C ASP A 113 7.10 -6.05 11.64
N ARG A 114 5.95 -5.94 12.31
CA ARG A 114 5.56 -4.86 13.23
C ARG A 114 5.48 -3.45 12.60
N GLN A 115 5.44 -3.34 11.28
CA GLN A 115 5.30 -2.06 10.60
C GLN A 115 3.89 -1.86 10.04
N ILE A 116 3.41 -0.62 10.08
CA ILE A 116 2.20 -0.17 9.39
C ILE A 116 2.63 0.34 8.03
N VAL A 117 2.19 -0.32 6.97
CA VAL A 117 2.61 -0.01 5.60
C VAL A 117 1.59 0.85 4.88
N VAL A 118 2.04 2.02 4.40
CA VAL A 118 1.25 2.92 3.55
C VAL A 118 1.56 2.65 2.09
N GLN A 119 0.58 2.23 1.31
CA GLN A 119 0.72 2.14 -0.14
C GLN A 119 0.59 3.52 -0.78
N THR A 120 1.62 3.92 -1.53
CA THR A 120 1.61 5.23 -2.20
C THR A 120 0.82 5.22 -3.49
N PHE A 121 0.67 4.05 -4.12
CA PHE A 121 -0.16 3.92 -5.31
C PHE A 121 -1.63 4.10 -4.93
N PRO A 122 -2.37 4.96 -5.64
CA PRO A 122 -3.70 5.37 -5.19
C PRO A 122 -4.75 4.26 -5.27
N HIS A 123 -4.63 3.32 -6.18
CA HIS A 123 -5.63 2.28 -6.41
C HIS A 123 -5.03 0.89 -6.18
N ILE A 124 -5.53 0.17 -5.19
CA ILE A 124 -4.97 -1.10 -4.70
C ILE A 124 -6.08 -2.15 -4.59
N GLY A 125 -5.76 -3.41 -4.88
CA GLY A 125 -6.66 -4.56 -4.69
C GLY A 125 -7.31 -5.08 -5.96
N ASP A 126 -7.10 -4.43 -7.11
CA ASP A 126 -7.69 -4.81 -8.39
C ASP A 126 -7.22 -6.16 -8.94
N THR A 127 -6.01 -6.58 -8.61
CA THR A 127 -5.48 -7.90 -9.00
C THR A 127 -5.89 -9.03 -8.04
N GLY A 128 -6.51 -8.70 -6.90
CA GLY A 128 -6.90 -9.66 -5.88
C GLY A 128 -5.71 -10.31 -5.17
N VAL A 129 -5.95 -11.44 -4.54
CA VAL A 129 -4.94 -12.27 -3.89
C VAL A 129 -4.99 -13.69 -4.43
N ASN A 130 -3.87 -14.38 -4.38
CA ASN A 130 -3.75 -15.79 -4.81
C ASN A 130 -2.71 -16.53 -3.96
N SER A 131 -2.61 -17.84 -4.15
CA SER A 131 -1.71 -18.72 -3.38
C SER A 131 -0.27 -18.78 -3.90
N GLU A 132 0.03 -18.17 -5.05
CA GLU A 132 1.35 -18.24 -5.72
C GLU A 132 2.25 -17.03 -5.46
N ASP A 133 1.66 -15.85 -5.20
CA ASP A 133 2.40 -14.58 -5.11
C ASP A 133 2.90 -14.20 -3.68
N PRO A 134 2.55 -14.90 -2.57
CA PRO A 134 3.12 -14.56 -1.27
C PRO A 134 4.64 -14.78 -1.22
N GLU A 135 5.37 -13.85 -0.62
CA GLU A 135 6.81 -13.98 -0.34
C GLU A 135 7.10 -14.97 0.79
N SER A 136 6.14 -15.16 1.70
CA SER A 136 6.27 -16.06 2.83
C SER A 136 4.92 -16.64 3.28
N SER A 137 4.94 -17.42 4.35
CA SER A 137 3.80 -18.23 4.81
C SER A 137 2.67 -17.43 5.47
N ARG A 138 2.86 -16.15 5.79
CA ARG A 138 1.86 -15.31 6.46
C ARG A 138 2.00 -13.84 6.11
N ILE A 139 1.00 -13.04 6.44
CA ILE A 139 1.09 -11.59 6.45
C ILE A 139 1.89 -11.16 7.69
N TRP A 140 2.85 -10.25 7.49
CA TRP A 140 3.74 -9.76 8.54
C TRP A 140 3.45 -8.33 8.96
N VAL A 141 2.86 -7.53 8.08
CA VAL A 141 2.56 -6.14 8.39
C VAL A 141 1.65 -6.03 9.61
N ALA A 142 1.92 -5.07 10.50
CA ALA A 142 1.06 -4.79 11.64
C ALA A 142 -0.26 -4.14 11.22
N GLY A 143 -0.23 -3.30 10.17
CA GLY A 143 -1.40 -2.65 9.62
C GLY A 143 -1.17 -2.20 8.19
N TYR A 144 -2.26 -1.88 7.49
CA TYR A 144 -2.19 -1.56 6.07
C TYR A 144 -3.03 -0.34 5.71
N ILE A 145 -2.44 0.61 4.98
CA ILE A 145 -3.09 1.87 4.63
C ILE A 145 -3.10 2.04 3.12
N VAL A 146 -4.29 2.25 2.57
CA VAL A 146 -4.53 2.48 1.15
C VAL A 146 -5.35 3.74 0.94
N ARG A 147 -5.29 4.33 -0.25
CA ARG A 147 -6.12 5.48 -0.57
C ARG A 147 -7.49 5.07 -1.10
N ASP A 148 -7.50 4.23 -2.11
CA ASP A 148 -8.69 3.86 -2.88
C ASP A 148 -8.65 2.35 -3.15
N PRO A 149 -9.23 1.55 -2.24
CA PRO A 149 -9.28 0.11 -2.42
C PRO A 149 -10.22 -0.25 -3.56
N SER A 150 -9.82 -1.20 -4.39
CA SER A 150 -10.66 -1.70 -5.47
C SER A 150 -11.83 -2.51 -4.93
N PRO A 151 -13.08 -2.16 -5.24
CA PRO A 151 -14.24 -2.92 -4.82
C PRO A 151 -14.42 -4.22 -5.62
N ASN A 152 -13.73 -4.34 -6.74
CA ASN A 152 -13.86 -5.47 -7.64
C ASN A 152 -12.48 -6.02 -8.03
N VAL A 153 -12.35 -7.32 -7.93
CA VAL A 153 -11.18 -8.04 -8.41
C VAL A 153 -11.35 -8.32 -9.90
N SER A 154 -10.32 -8.00 -10.69
CA SER A 154 -10.32 -8.12 -12.16
C SER A 154 -9.05 -8.81 -12.67
N ASN A 155 -8.73 -9.99 -12.14
CA ASN A 155 -7.59 -10.78 -12.56
C ASN A 155 -7.97 -12.26 -12.63
N TRP A 156 -7.58 -12.94 -13.71
CA TRP A 156 -7.86 -14.36 -13.91
C TRP A 156 -7.18 -15.28 -12.87
N ARG A 157 -6.10 -14.82 -12.22
CA ARG A 157 -5.37 -15.56 -11.17
C ARG A 157 -5.92 -15.32 -9.77
N ALA A 158 -6.87 -14.40 -9.61
CA ALA A 158 -7.38 -14.05 -8.31
C ALA A 158 -8.20 -15.19 -7.70
N GLU A 159 -7.94 -15.50 -6.45
CA GLU A 159 -8.66 -16.48 -5.63
C GLU A 159 -9.57 -15.78 -4.59
N GLY A 160 -9.30 -14.50 -4.31
CA GLY A 160 -10.07 -13.71 -3.36
C GLY A 160 -9.80 -12.22 -3.48
N SER A 161 -10.51 -11.43 -2.67
CA SER A 161 -10.28 -10.00 -2.53
C SER A 161 -9.19 -9.73 -1.49
N LEU A 162 -8.54 -8.58 -1.61
CA LEU A 162 -7.54 -8.15 -0.62
C LEU A 162 -8.19 -7.85 0.73
N ASP A 163 -9.40 -7.27 0.74
CA ASP A 163 -10.14 -6.96 1.96
C ASP A 163 -10.50 -8.20 2.77
N ASP A 164 -11.01 -9.23 2.08
CA ASP A 164 -11.31 -10.52 2.70
C ASP A 164 -10.06 -11.19 3.29
N ASP A 165 -8.93 -11.09 2.59
CA ASP A 165 -7.66 -11.68 3.03
C ASP A 165 -7.11 -10.96 4.28
N LEU A 166 -7.14 -9.63 4.29
CA LEU A 166 -6.77 -8.83 5.47
C LEU A 166 -7.69 -9.15 6.66
N THR A 167 -8.99 -9.19 6.42
CA THR A 167 -9.98 -9.53 7.47
C THR A 167 -9.74 -10.93 8.06
N LYS A 168 -9.51 -11.92 7.19
CA LYS A 168 -9.25 -13.31 7.59
C LYS A 168 -7.98 -13.46 8.42
N ASN A 169 -6.96 -12.67 8.10
CA ASN A 169 -5.68 -12.68 8.82
C ASN A 169 -5.65 -11.71 10.00
N GLY A 170 -6.74 -11.00 10.29
CA GLY A 170 -6.84 -10.08 11.43
C GLY A 170 -6.01 -8.81 11.28
N ILE A 171 -5.70 -8.41 10.04
CA ILE A 171 -4.92 -7.20 9.76
C ILE A 171 -5.84 -5.98 9.73
N VAL A 172 -5.58 -5.06 10.63
CA VAL A 172 -6.32 -3.78 10.70
C VAL A 172 -5.80 -2.82 9.65
N GLY A 173 -6.70 -2.24 8.90
CA GLY A 173 -6.35 -1.31 7.83
C GLY A 173 -7.19 -0.06 7.82
N LEU A 174 -6.75 0.90 7.00
CA LEU A 174 -7.37 2.20 6.83
C LEU A 174 -7.38 2.57 5.35
N SER A 175 -8.52 3.05 4.88
CA SER A 175 -8.70 3.51 3.50
C SER A 175 -9.27 4.92 3.42
N HIS A 176 -9.35 5.46 2.20
CA HIS A 176 -9.95 6.77 1.89
C HIS A 176 -9.27 7.98 2.54
N ILE A 177 -7.99 7.89 2.86
CA ILE A 177 -7.20 9.03 3.35
C ILE A 177 -6.29 9.61 2.26
N ASP A 178 -5.78 10.82 2.48
CA ASP A 178 -4.76 11.42 1.61
C ASP A 178 -3.38 10.82 1.90
N THR A 179 -3.10 9.66 1.29
CA THR A 179 -1.81 8.98 1.40
C THR A 179 -0.66 9.82 0.87
N ARG A 180 -0.89 10.70 -0.12
CA ARG A 180 0.16 11.59 -0.64
C ARG A 180 0.59 12.61 0.42
N LYS A 181 -0.36 13.19 1.15
CA LYS A 181 -0.06 14.11 2.25
C LYS A 181 0.69 13.39 3.36
N LEU A 182 0.21 12.22 3.77
CA LEU A 182 0.83 11.38 4.78
C LEU A 182 2.29 11.04 4.40
N VAL A 183 2.53 10.54 3.19
CA VAL A 183 3.87 10.17 2.72
C VAL A 183 4.81 11.38 2.64
N ARG A 184 4.31 12.55 2.22
CA ARG A 184 5.12 13.78 2.24
C ARG A 184 5.53 14.16 3.65
N HIS A 185 4.63 14.00 4.62
CA HIS A 185 4.91 14.23 6.01
C HIS A 185 5.99 13.27 6.53
N LEU A 186 5.82 11.96 6.34
CA LEU A 186 6.80 10.95 6.74
C LEU A 186 8.19 11.15 6.11
N ARG A 187 8.25 11.62 4.86
CA ARG A 187 9.54 11.96 4.22
C ARG A 187 10.27 13.12 4.91
N SER A 188 9.53 14.04 5.50
CA SER A 188 10.11 15.24 6.13
C SER A 188 10.41 15.00 7.62
N ALA A 189 9.51 14.32 8.32
CA ALA A 189 9.61 14.07 9.76
C ALA A 189 10.44 12.81 10.09
N GLY A 190 10.55 11.87 9.15
CA GLY A 190 11.14 10.55 9.37
C GLY A 190 10.09 9.50 9.74
N VAL A 191 10.54 8.25 9.90
CA VAL A 191 9.71 7.16 10.41
C VAL A 191 9.37 7.41 11.88
N MET A 192 8.16 7.05 12.27
CA MET A 192 7.65 7.27 13.62
C MET A 192 6.64 6.20 13.99
N ARG A 193 6.26 6.14 15.26
CA ARG A 193 5.19 5.26 15.72
C ARG A 193 3.84 5.80 15.24
N ALA A 194 2.93 4.89 14.95
CA ALA A 194 1.56 5.20 14.58
C ALA A 194 0.61 4.13 15.11
N GLY A 195 -0.67 4.44 15.16
CA GLY A 195 -1.73 3.50 15.47
C GLY A 195 -2.92 3.68 14.57
N ILE A 196 -3.53 2.57 14.15
CA ILE A 196 -4.81 2.54 13.46
C ILE A 196 -5.84 2.00 14.44
N PHE A 197 -6.95 2.71 14.56
CA PHE A 197 -8.04 2.37 15.49
C PHE A 197 -9.35 2.36 14.71
N SER A 198 -10.17 1.31 14.89
CA SER A 198 -11.49 1.18 14.24
C SER A 198 -12.45 0.37 15.11
N GLY A 199 -13.76 0.56 14.90
CA GLY A 199 -14.78 -0.18 15.59
C GLY A 199 -14.72 -0.01 17.12
N ASP A 200 -14.72 -1.11 17.86
CA ASP A 200 -14.73 -1.10 19.33
C ASP A 200 -13.46 -0.49 19.95
N ALA A 201 -12.34 -0.48 19.21
CA ALA A 201 -11.09 0.13 19.67
C ALA A 201 -11.17 1.66 19.81
N LEU A 202 -12.09 2.30 19.10
CA LEU A 202 -12.40 3.73 19.25
C LEU A 202 -13.25 4.03 20.50
N THR A 203 -13.74 3.01 21.20
CA THR A 203 -14.63 3.17 22.35
C THR A 203 -13.89 2.82 23.63
N ASP A 204 -14.00 3.67 24.63
CA ASP A 204 -13.51 3.37 25.96
C ASP A 204 -14.45 2.32 26.60
N GLN A 205 -13.91 1.16 26.92
CA GLN A 205 -14.68 0.04 27.48
C GLN A 205 -15.29 0.36 28.85
N ALA A 206 -14.72 1.31 29.60
CA ALA A 206 -15.21 1.68 30.91
C ALA A 206 -16.42 2.64 30.87
N THR A 207 -16.40 3.55 29.89
CA THR A 207 -17.42 4.62 29.80
C THR A 207 -18.40 4.41 28.66
N GLY A 208 -18.07 3.57 27.68
CA GLY A 208 -18.82 3.37 26.42
C GLY A 208 -18.81 4.60 25.51
N ALA A 209 -18.01 5.61 25.81
CA ALA A 209 -17.83 6.82 25.01
C ALA A 209 -16.68 6.63 24.00
N LEU A 210 -16.67 7.45 22.94
CA LEU A 210 -15.52 7.50 22.03
C LEU A 210 -14.29 8.01 22.78
N LYS A 211 -13.15 7.35 22.56
CA LYS A 211 -11.83 7.78 23.07
C LYS A 211 -11.50 9.17 22.53
N THR A 212 -10.81 9.97 23.29
CA THR A 212 -10.29 11.25 22.80
C THR A 212 -9.00 11.02 21.99
N ILE A 213 -8.65 11.98 21.15
CA ILE A 213 -7.39 11.90 20.37
C ILE A 213 -6.18 11.81 21.30
N GLU A 214 -6.23 12.46 22.46
CA GLU A 214 -5.16 12.41 23.45
C GLU A 214 -4.97 10.99 24.01
N GLN A 215 -6.07 10.25 24.24
CA GLN A 215 -6.01 8.84 24.67
C GLN A 215 -5.42 7.95 23.61
N LEU A 216 -5.87 8.10 22.33
CA LEU A 216 -5.31 7.36 21.20
C LEU A 216 -3.81 7.68 20.99
N LEU A 217 -3.42 8.94 21.16
CA LEU A 217 -2.02 9.35 21.06
C LEU A 217 -1.15 8.76 22.18
N GLU A 218 -1.71 8.63 23.39
CA GLU A 218 -1.03 7.98 24.49
C GLU A 218 -0.82 6.48 24.21
N ASP A 219 -1.82 5.79 23.66
CA ASP A 219 -1.70 4.40 23.23
C ASP A 219 -0.57 4.24 22.21
N VAL A 220 -0.47 5.15 21.21
CA VAL A 220 0.63 5.16 20.22
C VAL A 220 1.99 5.40 20.89
N LYS A 221 2.10 6.34 21.83
CA LYS A 221 3.36 6.65 22.52
C LYS A 221 3.83 5.54 23.45
N ASN A 222 2.91 4.70 23.93
CA ASN A 222 3.24 3.54 24.76
C ASN A 222 3.74 2.35 23.94
N THR A 223 3.60 2.37 22.60
CA THR A 223 4.13 1.33 21.70
C THR A 223 5.65 1.31 21.76
N PRO A 224 6.29 0.14 21.84
CA PRO A 224 7.75 0.02 21.75
C PRO A 224 8.29 0.61 20.45
N GLN A 225 9.42 1.28 20.50
CA GLN A 225 10.11 1.72 19.29
C GLN A 225 10.79 0.53 18.60
N MET A 226 10.81 0.54 17.27
CA MET A 226 11.53 -0.47 16.48
C MET A 226 13.05 -0.40 16.72
N GLN A 227 13.57 0.79 17.01
CA GLN A 227 14.99 0.97 17.27
C GLN A 227 15.43 0.20 18.50
N GLY A 228 16.37 -0.71 18.29
CA GLY A 228 16.92 -1.57 19.35
C GLY A 228 16.18 -2.88 19.57
N LEU A 229 15.07 -3.13 18.85
CA LEU A 229 14.43 -4.44 18.84
C LEU A 229 15.23 -5.41 17.94
N SER A 230 15.34 -6.65 18.40
CA SER A 230 15.85 -7.74 17.58
C SER A 230 14.71 -8.65 17.16
N LEU A 231 14.26 -8.51 15.91
CA LEU A 231 13.19 -9.33 15.35
C LEU A 231 13.70 -10.61 14.66
N TYR A 232 15.01 -10.82 14.69
CA TYR A 232 15.64 -11.96 14.03
C TYR A 232 15.00 -13.30 14.40
N ASP A 233 14.73 -13.50 15.70
CA ASP A 233 14.14 -14.73 16.18
C ASP A 233 12.67 -14.92 15.76
N GLU A 234 11.96 -13.86 15.40
CA GLU A 234 10.56 -13.89 14.96
C GLU A 234 10.46 -14.20 13.47
N VAL A 235 11.31 -13.58 12.66
CA VAL A 235 11.24 -13.66 11.19
C VAL A 235 12.10 -14.78 10.61
N SER A 236 13.06 -15.33 11.38
CA SER A 236 13.90 -16.42 10.89
C SER A 236 13.21 -17.76 10.94
N THR A 237 13.53 -18.62 9.97
CA THR A 237 13.05 -20.01 9.98
C THR A 237 13.56 -20.76 11.22
N LYS A 238 12.68 -21.53 11.85
CA LYS A 238 13.01 -22.36 13.02
C LYS A 238 13.59 -23.72 12.64
N GLU A 239 13.29 -24.17 11.43
CA GLU A 239 13.66 -25.50 10.95
C GLU A 239 14.38 -25.40 9.61
N THR A 240 15.28 -26.36 9.38
CA THR A 240 15.95 -26.51 8.08
C THR A 240 14.95 -27.03 7.06
N TYR A 241 14.84 -26.39 5.93
CA TYR A 241 14.00 -26.87 4.81
C TYR A 241 14.81 -26.93 3.52
N THR A 242 14.36 -27.79 2.62
CA THR A 242 14.98 -27.98 1.30
C THR A 242 14.03 -27.43 0.25
N ILE A 243 14.53 -26.59 -0.63
CA ILE A 243 13.78 -26.08 -1.78
C ILE A 243 14.25 -26.88 -3.00
N GLU A 244 13.31 -27.59 -3.63
CA GLU A 244 13.57 -28.26 -4.92
C GLU A 244 13.60 -27.19 -6.01
N PRO A 245 14.55 -27.27 -6.95
CA PRO A 245 14.63 -26.31 -8.05
C PRO A 245 13.40 -26.39 -8.95
N CYS A 246 12.67 -25.30 -9.06
CA CYS A 246 11.53 -25.17 -9.96
C CYS A 246 12.02 -25.11 -11.41
N GLY A 247 11.54 -26.03 -12.27
CA GLY A 247 11.65 -25.93 -13.72
C GLY A 247 12.72 -26.80 -14.36
N GLY A 248 12.27 -27.75 -15.16
CA GLY A 248 13.05 -28.64 -15.97
C GLY A 248 13.74 -27.96 -17.15
N THR A 249 14.81 -27.28 -16.91
CA THR A 249 15.90 -27.15 -17.85
C THR A 249 17.14 -27.74 -17.20
N LYS A 250 17.68 -28.80 -17.78
CA LYS A 250 18.91 -29.42 -17.35
C LYS A 250 20.08 -28.41 -17.44
N ALA A 251 20.07 -27.44 -16.58
CA ALA A 251 21.25 -26.63 -16.34
C ALA A 251 22.18 -27.49 -15.49
N ARG A 252 23.16 -28.12 -16.12
CA ARG A 252 24.34 -28.66 -15.47
C ARG A 252 25.13 -27.51 -14.83
N SER A 253 24.61 -26.86 -13.82
CA SER A 253 25.41 -26.09 -12.90
C SER A 253 25.70 -27.01 -11.72
N ARG A 254 26.97 -27.29 -11.49
CA ARG A 254 27.40 -27.84 -10.22
C ARG A 254 27.04 -26.81 -9.16
N CYS A 255 25.87 -26.97 -8.57
CA CYS A 255 25.57 -26.27 -7.34
C CYS A 255 26.54 -26.79 -6.30
N THR A 256 27.59 -26.07 -6.01
CA THR A 256 28.32 -26.24 -4.77
C THR A 256 27.31 -25.96 -3.67
N PRO A 257 27.08 -26.91 -2.74
CA PRO A 257 26.22 -26.62 -1.60
C PRO A 257 26.80 -25.39 -0.90
N TRP A 258 26.00 -24.36 -0.72
CA TRP A 258 26.35 -23.30 0.19
C TRP A 258 26.54 -23.91 1.57
N PRO A 259 27.66 -23.62 2.26
CA PRO A 259 27.77 -24.07 3.64
C PRO A 259 26.57 -23.51 4.41
N PRO A 260 25.95 -24.33 5.27
CA PRO A 260 24.88 -23.84 6.12
C PRO A 260 25.39 -22.60 6.86
N TRP A 261 24.61 -21.54 6.87
CA TRP A 261 24.86 -20.39 7.72
C TRP A 261 24.85 -20.86 9.17
N THR A 262 26.01 -21.29 9.63
CA THR A 262 26.18 -21.48 11.06
C THR A 262 26.30 -20.07 11.64
N SER A 263 25.30 -19.69 12.42
CA SER A 263 25.44 -18.55 13.32
C SER A 263 26.72 -18.77 14.11
N ALA A 264 27.75 -17.97 13.82
CA ALA A 264 28.97 -17.99 14.62
C ALA A 264 28.55 -17.53 16.01
N SER A 265 28.37 -18.50 16.90
CA SER A 265 28.30 -18.24 18.32
C SER A 265 29.59 -17.50 18.69
N ARG A 266 29.47 -16.23 19.02
CA ARG A 266 30.55 -15.50 19.63
C ARG A 266 30.81 -16.09 21.02
N ALA A 267 31.95 -16.67 21.17
CA ALA A 267 32.54 -16.90 22.48
C ALA A 267 32.96 -15.58 23.14
#